data_8af7ac72d24272f213924ad7a2fa238b
#
_entry.id   8af7ac72d24272f213924ad7a2fa238b
#
_cell.length_a   1.000
_cell.length_b   1.000
_cell.length_c   1.000
_cell.angle_alpha   90.00
_cell.angle_beta   90.00
_cell.angle_gamma   90.00
#
_symmetry.space_group_name_H-M   'P 1'
#
loop_
_entity.id
_entity.type
_entity.pdbx_description
1 polymer ?
#
loop_
_entity_poly.entity_id
_entity_poly.type
_entity_poly.pdbx_seq_one_letter_code
_entity_poly.pdbx_strand_id
1 'polypeptide(L)'
;MVEQPQQIAQAYSWLRAMSGGKLTDKQVTAGDKIISTNGLNTFAQLIGFEIPALSITGYRDISEKGYAIIREFEGFRAEAYLDTGGVWTIGFGTIKYPNGQRVKKGDTCTREQAEQWLKNDCKWVDACLDKYVTAKPTQNQFDALASFVYNIGETAFAKSTMLTLLNQNNFTAAANQFDRWVFDNGKRITGLANRRTKEKALFLS
;
A
#
# COMPACT_ATOMS: atom_id res chain seq x y z
N MET A 1 -7.33 1.77 9.71
CA MET A 1 -5.90 2.01 9.98
C MET A 1 -5.43 0.85 10.83
N VAL A 2 -4.52 0.04 10.32
CA VAL A 2 -3.82 -0.96 11.14
C VAL A 2 -2.68 -0.20 11.80
N GLU A 3 -2.82 0.04 13.09
CA GLU A 3 -1.81 0.72 13.88
C GLU A 3 -0.54 -0.12 13.88
N GLN A 4 0.59 0.55 13.66
CA GLN A 4 1.85 -0.16 13.46
C GLN A 4 2.30 -0.81 14.78
N PRO A 5 2.58 -2.12 14.82
CA PRO A 5 2.97 -2.82 16.04
C PRO A 5 4.15 -2.18 16.78
N GLN A 6 5.06 -1.54 16.05
CA GLN A 6 6.20 -0.83 16.64
C GLN A 6 5.81 0.44 17.42
N GLN A 7 4.89 1.24 16.91
CA GLN A 7 4.43 2.45 17.61
C GLN A 7 3.64 2.10 18.86
N ILE A 8 2.83 1.05 18.80
CA ILE A 8 2.14 0.51 19.97
C ILE A 8 3.16 0.04 21.01
N ALA A 9 4.18 -0.70 20.60
CA ALA A 9 5.24 -1.16 21.49
C ALA A 9 6.02 0.00 22.13
N GLN A 10 6.30 1.07 21.36
CA GLN A 10 6.96 2.28 21.85
C GLN A 10 6.09 3.03 22.86
N ALA A 11 4.79 3.19 22.57
CA ALA A 11 3.85 3.84 23.51
C ALA A 11 3.76 3.07 24.83
N TYR A 12 3.70 1.74 24.78
CA TYR A 12 3.72 0.92 25.99
C TYR A 12 5.07 0.92 26.70
N SER A 13 6.19 0.99 25.99
CA SER A 13 7.53 1.11 26.57
C SER A 13 7.66 2.42 27.34
N TRP A 14 7.21 3.53 26.73
CA TRP A 14 7.15 4.84 27.38
C TRP A 14 6.25 4.83 28.62
N LEU A 15 5.03 4.28 28.50
CA LEU A 15 4.10 4.19 29.63
C LEU A 15 4.67 3.35 30.78
N ARG A 16 5.40 2.26 30.50
CA ARG A 16 6.10 1.46 31.51
C ARG A 16 7.16 2.29 32.22
N ALA A 17 7.97 3.06 31.48
CA ALA A 17 9.00 3.92 32.05
C ALA A 17 8.40 4.97 33.00
N MET A 18 7.28 5.59 32.60
CA MET A 18 6.57 6.58 33.43
C MET A 18 5.85 5.94 34.65
N SER A 19 5.51 4.66 34.57
CA SER A 19 4.81 3.91 35.63
C SER A 19 5.75 3.13 36.57
N GLY A 20 7.03 3.47 36.61
CA GLY A 20 7.99 2.77 37.48
C GLY A 20 8.44 1.40 36.95
N GLY A 21 8.34 1.17 35.64
CA GLY A 21 8.90 0.01 34.96
C GLY A 21 7.95 -1.17 34.76
N LYS A 22 6.76 -1.16 35.36
CA LYS A 22 5.78 -2.25 35.23
C LYS A 22 4.37 -1.71 34.96
N LEU A 23 3.63 -2.42 34.11
CA LEU A 23 2.20 -2.23 33.92
C LEU A 23 1.48 -3.49 34.39
N THR A 24 0.33 -3.31 35.04
CA THR A 24 -0.57 -4.41 35.36
C THR A 24 -1.32 -4.89 34.13
N ASP A 25 -1.79 -6.13 34.13
CA ASP A 25 -2.62 -6.67 33.03
C ASP A 25 -3.87 -5.82 32.78
N LYS A 26 -4.47 -5.24 33.83
CA LYS A 26 -5.60 -4.32 33.72
C LYS A 26 -5.26 -3.06 32.93
N GLN A 27 -4.07 -2.49 33.16
CA GLN A 27 -3.60 -1.30 32.44
C GLN A 27 -3.31 -1.61 30.97
N VAL A 28 -2.70 -2.76 30.67
CA VAL A 28 -2.48 -3.21 29.31
C VAL A 28 -3.81 -3.44 28.59
N THR A 29 -4.73 -4.19 29.20
CA THR A 29 -6.07 -4.45 28.63
C THR A 29 -6.86 -3.15 28.38
N ALA A 30 -6.79 -2.18 29.28
CA ALA A 30 -7.43 -0.87 29.09
C ALA A 30 -6.81 -0.09 27.91
N GLY A 31 -5.49 -0.11 27.82
CA GLY A 31 -4.76 0.51 26.69
C GLY A 31 -5.13 -0.13 25.34
N ASP A 32 -5.12 -1.45 25.26
CA ASP A 32 -5.50 -2.20 24.07
C ASP A 32 -6.94 -1.91 23.64
N LYS A 33 -7.86 -1.78 24.62
CA LYS A 33 -9.23 -1.39 24.34
C LYS A 33 -9.34 0.02 23.77
N ILE A 34 -8.59 0.98 24.29
CA ILE A 34 -8.56 2.36 23.76
C ILE A 34 -7.99 2.34 22.35
N ILE A 35 -6.87 1.65 22.12
CA ILE A 35 -6.22 1.54 20.82
C ILE A 35 -7.20 0.94 19.81
N SER A 36 -7.85 -0.16 20.14
CA SER A 36 -8.77 -0.85 19.22
C SER A 36 -10.07 -0.06 18.93
N THR A 37 -10.52 0.78 19.87
CA THR A 37 -11.77 1.54 19.72
C THR A 37 -11.56 2.94 19.16
N ASN A 38 -10.50 3.63 19.60
CA ASN A 38 -10.28 5.06 19.36
C ASN A 38 -8.97 5.37 18.62
N GLY A 39 -8.13 4.36 18.41
CA GLY A 39 -6.86 4.46 17.71
C GLY A 39 -5.68 4.85 18.61
N LEU A 40 -4.48 4.53 18.11
CA LEU A 40 -3.22 4.78 18.81
C LEU A 40 -3.00 6.27 19.13
N ASN A 41 -3.40 7.17 18.23
CA ASN A 41 -3.26 8.61 18.46
C ASN A 41 -4.01 9.07 19.72
N THR A 42 -5.23 8.57 19.93
CA THR A 42 -6.01 8.87 21.13
C THR A 42 -5.35 8.27 22.38
N PHE A 43 -4.87 7.04 22.29
CA PHE A 43 -4.13 6.41 23.41
C PHE A 43 -2.86 7.21 23.75
N ALA A 44 -2.07 7.57 22.75
CA ALA A 44 -0.85 8.35 22.92
C ALA A 44 -1.11 9.71 23.59
N GLN A 45 -2.14 10.43 23.15
CA GLN A 45 -2.55 11.70 23.78
C GLN A 45 -2.93 11.52 25.25
N LEU A 46 -3.70 10.48 25.56
CA LEU A 46 -4.14 10.21 26.94
C LEU A 46 -3.00 9.89 27.89
N ILE A 47 -1.94 9.24 27.41
CA ILE A 47 -0.77 8.90 28.20
C ILE A 47 0.33 9.97 28.14
N GLY A 48 0.14 11.05 27.36
CA GLY A 48 1.15 12.08 27.14
C GLY A 48 2.36 11.60 26.35
N PHE A 49 2.19 10.58 25.53
CA PHE A 49 3.24 10.08 24.62
C PHE A 49 3.16 10.84 23.29
N GLU A 50 4.20 11.60 22.99
CA GLU A 50 4.39 12.07 21.62
C GLU A 50 4.74 10.85 20.77
N ILE A 51 3.78 10.44 19.93
CA ILE A 51 4.13 9.46 18.89
C ILE A 51 5.24 10.10 18.10
N PRO A 52 6.47 9.57 18.12
CA PRO A 52 7.52 10.15 17.32
C PRO A 52 6.96 10.22 15.91
N ALA A 53 6.94 11.42 15.32
CA ALA A 53 6.77 11.52 13.88
C ALA A 53 7.73 10.46 13.37
N LEU A 54 7.17 9.41 12.75
CA LEU A 54 8.02 8.35 12.22
C LEU A 54 9.15 9.07 11.53
N SER A 55 10.35 8.99 12.10
CA SER A 55 11.56 9.17 11.30
C SER A 55 11.35 8.21 10.19
N ILE A 56 10.91 8.74 9.04
CA ILE A 56 10.50 7.97 7.87
C ILE A 56 11.77 7.32 7.33
N THR A 57 12.24 6.33 8.07
CA THR A 57 13.20 5.36 7.61
C THR A 57 12.42 4.08 7.44
N GLY A 58 11.63 4.02 6.36
CA GLY A 58 11.27 2.76 5.80
C GLY A 58 9.82 2.46 5.45
N TYR A 59 8.79 3.13 5.99
CA TYR A 59 7.42 2.74 5.62
C TYR A 59 6.66 3.94 5.07
N ARG A 60 6.44 3.97 3.77
CA ARG A 60 5.54 4.90 3.10
C ARG A 60 4.32 4.14 2.67
N ASP A 61 3.14 4.67 2.97
CA ASP A 61 1.90 4.17 2.41
C ASP A 61 1.62 4.83 1.06
N ILE A 62 0.90 4.14 0.20
CA ILE A 62 0.41 4.68 -1.07
C ILE A 62 -0.46 5.90 -0.77
N SER A 63 -0.11 7.05 -1.33
CA SER A 63 -0.92 8.25 -1.22
C SER A 63 -2.11 8.24 -2.18
N GLU A 64 -2.99 9.24 -2.06
CA GLU A 64 -4.13 9.38 -2.97
C GLU A 64 -3.71 9.53 -4.44
N LYS A 65 -2.52 10.08 -4.73
CA LYS A 65 -1.96 10.14 -6.09
C LYS A 65 -1.66 8.76 -6.65
N GLY A 66 -1.06 7.87 -5.84
CA GLY A 66 -0.79 6.49 -6.22
C GLY A 66 -2.09 5.71 -6.46
N TYR A 67 -3.06 5.82 -5.54
CA TYR A 67 -4.37 5.21 -5.72
C TYR A 67 -5.11 5.77 -6.95
N ALA A 68 -4.97 7.04 -7.27
CA ALA A 68 -5.62 7.64 -8.45
C ALA A 68 -5.13 6.99 -9.74
N ILE A 69 -3.81 6.75 -9.88
CA ILE A 69 -3.26 6.05 -11.04
C ILE A 69 -3.77 4.61 -11.09
N ILE A 70 -3.73 3.87 -9.98
CA ILE A 70 -4.20 2.48 -9.95
C ILE A 70 -5.68 2.44 -10.39
N ARG A 71 -6.55 3.26 -9.77
CA ARG A 71 -7.99 3.32 -10.12
C ARG A 71 -8.24 3.61 -11.60
N GLU A 72 -7.44 4.50 -12.17
CA GLU A 72 -7.59 4.88 -13.58
C GLU A 72 -7.35 3.70 -14.51
N PHE A 73 -6.31 2.90 -14.25
CA PHE A 73 -5.94 1.78 -15.13
C PHE A 73 -6.70 0.48 -14.84
N GLU A 74 -7.14 0.26 -13.61
CA GLU A 74 -7.99 -0.91 -13.28
C GLU A 74 -9.44 -0.70 -13.75
N GLY A 75 -9.93 0.55 -13.76
CA GLY A 75 -11.32 0.87 -14.09
C GLY A 75 -12.30 0.43 -13.00
N PHE A 76 -13.44 1.13 -12.90
CA PHE A 76 -14.47 0.83 -11.91
C PHE A 76 -15.62 0.03 -12.53
N ARG A 77 -16.01 -1.08 -11.87
CA ARG A 77 -17.21 -1.83 -12.20
C ARG A 77 -18.06 -2.02 -10.97
N ALA A 78 -19.28 -1.45 -11.00
CA ALA A 78 -20.24 -1.53 -9.89
C ALA A 78 -20.86 -2.94 -9.73
N GLU A 79 -20.86 -3.74 -10.79
CA GLU A 79 -21.42 -5.09 -10.82
C GLU A 79 -20.30 -6.12 -11.04
N ALA A 80 -20.45 -7.28 -10.40
CA ALA A 80 -19.50 -8.37 -10.57
C ALA A 80 -19.52 -8.91 -12.01
N TYR A 81 -18.35 -9.12 -12.57
CA TYR A 81 -18.13 -9.66 -13.91
C TYR A 81 -17.09 -10.79 -13.88
N LEU A 82 -17.10 -11.62 -14.89
CA LEU A 82 -16.02 -12.59 -15.10
C LEU A 82 -14.86 -11.89 -15.81
N ASP A 83 -13.67 -11.95 -15.21
CA ASP A 83 -12.44 -11.51 -15.88
C ASP A 83 -12.01 -12.48 -16.99
N THR A 84 -10.91 -12.19 -17.68
CA THR A 84 -10.37 -13.03 -18.76
C THR A 84 -9.92 -14.41 -18.29
N GLY A 85 -9.65 -14.57 -16.99
CA GLY A 85 -9.31 -15.84 -16.34
C GLY A 85 -10.52 -16.61 -15.82
N GLY A 86 -11.76 -16.10 -16.02
CA GLY A 86 -12.97 -16.73 -15.51
C GLY A 86 -13.21 -16.56 -14.01
N VAL A 87 -12.58 -15.54 -13.40
CA VAL A 87 -12.73 -15.23 -11.97
C VAL A 87 -13.74 -14.08 -11.79
N TRP A 88 -14.70 -14.26 -10.86
CA TRP A 88 -15.63 -13.19 -10.50
C TRP A 88 -14.88 -12.04 -9.84
N THR A 89 -15.01 -10.86 -10.42
CA THR A 89 -14.27 -9.64 -10.08
C THR A 89 -15.25 -8.46 -9.97
N ILE A 90 -14.99 -7.52 -9.07
CA ILE A 90 -15.83 -6.33 -8.85
C ILE A 90 -15.00 -5.11 -8.49
N GLY A 91 -15.55 -3.91 -8.59
CA GLY A 91 -14.90 -2.67 -8.16
C GLY A 91 -13.71 -2.33 -9.03
N PHE A 92 -12.53 -2.24 -8.44
CA PHE A 92 -11.24 -2.00 -9.09
C PHE A 92 -10.38 -3.28 -9.18
N GLY A 93 -11.00 -4.42 -9.44
CA GLY A 93 -10.26 -5.68 -9.57
C GLY A 93 -10.34 -6.59 -8.33
N THR A 94 -11.17 -6.29 -7.35
CA THR A 94 -11.36 -7.12 -6.15
C THR A 94 -11.99 -8.45 -6.52
N ILE A 95 -11.36 -9.55 -6.12
CA ILE A 95 -11.83 -10.93 -6.30
C ILE A 95 -12.25 -11.59 -4.98
N LYS A 96 -11.83 -10.98 -3.86
CA LYS A 96 -12.10 -11.46 -2.50
C LYS A 96 -12.29 -10.26 -1.57
N TYR A 97 -13.38 -10.25 -0.84
CA TYR A 97 -13.68 -9.19 0.12
C TYR A 97 -12.76 -9.25 1.36
N PRO A 98 -12.65 -8.14 2.14
CA PRO A 98 -11.84 -8.13 3.36
C PRO A 98 -12.24 -9.18 4.40
N ASN A 99 -13.51 -9.61 4.41
CA ASN A 99 -14.02 -10.67 5.28
C ASN A 99 -13.65 -12.09 4.82
N GLY A 100 -12.92 -12.23 3.71
CA GLY A 100 -12.48 -13.50 3.17
C GLY A 100 -13.45 -14.18 2.19
N GLN A 101 -14.65 -13.66 1.98
CA GLN A 101 -15.60 -14.19 1.00
C GLN A 101 -15.16 -13.85 -0.43
N ARG A 102 -15.37 -14.76 -1.36
CA ARG A 102 -15.13 -14.52 -2.78
C ARG A 102 -16.29 -13.75 -3.41
N VAL A 103 -15.95 -12.90 -4.37
CA VAL A 103 -16.93 -12.25 -5.24
C VAL A 103 -17.68 -13.32 -6.04
N LYS A 104 -18.97 -13.12 -6.23
CA LYS A 104 -19.85 -14.03 -6.95
C LYS A 104 -20.77 -13.27 -7.92
N LYS A 105 -21.37 -14.00 -8.83
CA LYS A 105 -22.36 -13.46 -9.77
C LYS A 105 -23.48 -12.72 -9.04
N GLY A 106 -23.80 -11.51 -9.53
CA GLY A 106 -24.88 -10.67 -8.99
C GLY A 106 -24.47 -9.78 -7.81
N ASP A 107 -23.23 -9.86 -7.34
CA ASP A 107 -22.73 -8.92 -6.35
C ASP A 107 -22.63 -7.50 -6.95
N THR A 108 -22.95 -6.50 -6.14
CA THR A 108 -22.86 -5.08 -6.51
C THR A 108 -22.08 -4.30 -5.46
N CYS A 109 -21.51 -3.18 -5.83
CA CYS A 109 -20.83 -2.27 -4.90
C CYS A 109 -20.99 -0.81 -5.27
N THR A 110 -20.87 0.06 -4.27
CA THR A 110 -20.64 1.48 -4.50
C THR A 110 -19.17 1.75 -4.81
N ARG A 111 -18.88 2.93 -5.34
CA ARG A 111 -17.50 3.36 -5.60
C ARG A 111 -16.67 3.44 -4.32
N GLU A 112 -17.27 3.94 -3.25
CA GLU A 112 -16.65 4.09 -1.94
C GLU A 112 -16.27 2.72 -1.34
N GLN A 113 -17.14 1.72 -1.49
CA GLN A 113 -16.82 0.34 -1.08
C GLN A 113 -15.64 -0.22 -1.87
N ALA A 114 -15.65 -0.04 -3.19
CA ALA A 114 -14.57 -0.50 -4.06
C ALA A 114 -13.22 0.20 -3.73
N GLU A 115 -13.24 1.49 -3.37
CA GLU A 115 -12.03 2.22 -2.94
C GLU A 115 -11.48 1.68 -1.61
N GLN A 116 -12.33 1.31 -0.67
CA GLN A 116 -11.88 0.67 0.58
C GLN A 116 -11.28 -0.72 0.32
N TRP A 117 -11.88 -1.49 -0.57
CA TRP A 117 -11.34 -2.80 -0.96
C TRP A 117 -10.00 -2.67 -1.67
N LEU A 118 -9.87 -1.72 -2.62
CA LEU A 118 -8.61 -1.45 -3.30
C LEU A 118 -7.49 -1.12 -2.31
N LYS A 119 -7.76 -0.25 -1.31
CA LYS A 119 -6.78 0.06 -0.26
C LYS A 119 -6.35 -1.18 0.53
N ASN A 120 -7.29 -2.08 0.80
CA ASN A 120 -6.96 -3.34 1.44
C ASN A 120 -6.16 -4.27 0.52
N ASP A 121 -6.54 -4.33 -0.76
CA ASP A 121 -5.88 -5.17 -1.77
C ASP A 121 -4.46 -4.67 -2.09
N CYS A 122 -4.16 -3.38 -1.87
CA CYS A 122 -2.83 -2.80 -2.09
C CYS A 122 -1.85 -2.98 -0.91
N LYS A 123 -2.26 -3.50 0.26
CA LYS A 123 -1.35 -3.67 1.42
C LYS A 123 -0.11 -4.49 1.12
N TRP A 124 -0.22 -5.49 0.25
CA TRP A 124 0.91 -6.29 -0.17
C TRP A 124 1.93 -5.49 -1.00
N VAL A 125 1.47 -4.42 -1.69
CA VAL A 125 2.33 -3.53 -2.48
C VAL A 125 3.22 -2.71 -1.55
N ASP A 126 2.64 -2.13 -0.50
CA ASP A 126 3.40 -1.40 0.53
C ASP A 126 4.45 -2.32 1.15
N ALA A 127 4.05 -3.52 1.57
CA ALA A 127 4.96 -4.52 2.14
C ALA A 127 6.06 -4.96 1.16
N CYS A 128 5.73 -5.07 -0.14
CA CYS A 128 6.70 -5.40 -1.19
C CYS A 128 7.74 -4.28 -1.36
N LEU A 129 7.30 -3.03 -1.45
CA LEU A 129 8.20 -1.89 -1.57
C LEU A 129 9.10 -1.75 -0.33
N ASP A 130 8.55 -1.87 0.86
CA ASP A 130 9.30 -1.84 2.11
C ASP A 130 10.35 -2.95 2.20
N LYS A 131 10.02 -4.12 1.69
CA LYS A 131 10.92 -5.29 1.70
C LYS A 131 12.12 -5.13 0.77
N TYR A 132 11.91 -4.56 -0.42
CA TYR A 132 12.92 -4.59 -1.48
C TYR A 132 13.61 -3.27 -1.74
N VAL A 133 12.96 -2.12 -1.48
CA VAL A 133 13.51 -0.79 -1.77
C VAL A 133 14.31 -0.28 -0.58
N THR A 134 15.64 -0.28 -0.70
CA THR A 134 16.56 0.23 0.32
C THR A 134 16.90 1.71 0.13
N ALA A 135 16.62 2.25 -1.06
CA ALA A 135 16.73 3.68 -1.35
C ALA A 135 15.64 4.49 -0.60
N LYS A 136 15.76 5.81 -0.64
CA LYS A 136 14.79 6.74 -0.04
C LYS A 136 14.02 7.48 -1.14
N PRO A 137 13.03 6.86 -1.80
CA PRO A 137 12.24 7.54 -2.82
C PRO A 137 11.42 8.69 -2.22
N THR A 138 11.09 9.70 -3.00
CA THR A 138 10.08 10.70 -2.64
C THR A 138 8.69 10.05 -2.58
N GLN A 139 7.66 10.75 -2.06
CA GLN A 139 6.30 10.22 -2.07
C GLN A 139 5.80 9.96 -3.51
N ASN A 140 6.09 10.88 -4.44
CA ASN A 140 5.69 10.69 -5.83
C ASN A 140 6.39 9.48 -6.48
N GLN A 141 7.66 9.26 -6.15
CA GLN A 141 8.39 8.07 -6.60
C GLN A 141 7.80 6.79 -6.02
N PHE A 142 7.47 6.80 -4.72
CA PHE A 142 6.83 5.66 -4.06
C PHE A 142 5.47 5.33 -4.69
N ASP A 143 4.62 6.34 -4.90
CA ASP A 143 3.30 6.18 -5.52
C ASP A 143 3.38 5.62 -6.94
N ALA A 144 4.35 6.10 -7.73
CA ALA A 144 4.60 5.58 -9.07
C ALA A 144 5.06 4.12 -9.05
N LEU A 145 5.97 3.78 -8.12
CA LEU A 145 6.42 2.41 -7.91
C LEU A 145 5.28 1.52 -7.44
N ALA A 146 4.40 2.03 -6.57
CA ALA A 146 3.25 1.27 -6.08
C ALA A 146 2.30 0.89 -7.21
N SER A 147 1.95 1.84 -8.10
CA SER A 147 1.15 1.51 -9.29
C SER A 147 1.86 0.50 -10.19
N PHE A 148 3.16 0.65 -10.37
CA PHE A 148 3.97 -0.27 -11.18
C PHE A 148 3.98 -1.68 -10.59
N VAL A 149 4.29 -1.81 -9.30
CA VAL A 149 4.33 -3.10 -8.57
C VAL A 149 2.95 -3.77 -8.56
N TYR A 150 1.89 -3.00 -8.33
CA TYR A 150 0.51 -3.51 -8.39
C TYR A 150 0.21 -4.20 -9.73
N ASN A 151 0.70 -3.63 -10.83
CA ASN A 151 0.47 -4.15 -12.18
C ASN A 151 1.37 -5.34 -12.53
N ILE A 152 2.66 -5.32 -12.20
CA ILE A 152 3.62 -6.36 -12.63
C ILE A 152 3.83 -7.49 -11.62
N GLY A 153 3.43 -7.27 -10.36
CA GLY A 153 3.59 -8.21 -9.26
C GLY A 153 4.97 -8.20 -8.60
N GLU A 154 5.01 -8.70 -7.34
CA GLU A 154 6.21 -8.75 -6.49
C GLU A 154 7.38 -9.48 -7.16
N THR A 155 7.12 -10.66 -7.73
CA THR A 155 8.18 -11.51 -8.31
C THR A 155 8.90 -10.83 -9.47
N ALA A 156 8.17 -10.14 -10.34
CA ALA A 156 8.73 -9.42 -11.47
C ALA A 156 9.51 -8.18 -10.99
N PHE A 157 8.96 -7.44 -10.03
CA PHE A 157 9.62 -6.28 -9.45
C PHE A 157 10.93 -6.65 -8.75
N ALA A 158 10.94 -7.70 -7.93
CA ALA A 158 12.12 -8.15 -7.19
C ALA A 158 13.31 -8.53 -8.09
N LYS A 159 13.03 -8.93 -9.34
CA LYS A 159 14.06 -9.31 -10.34
C LYS A 159 14.36 -8.19 -11.34
N SER A 160 13.74 -7.01 -11.18
CA SER A 160 13.83 -5.96 -12.19
C SER A 160 15.13 -5.16 -12.11
N THR A 161 15.61 -4.72 -13.27
CA THR A 161 16.70 -3.73 -13.36
C THR A 161 16.30 -2.41 -12.69
N MET A 162 14.99 -2.07 -12.68
CA MET A 162 14.48 -0.90 -11.98
C MET A 162 14.82 -0.93 -10.50
N LEU A 163 14.55 -2.03 -9.80
CA LEU A 163 14.86 -2.19 -8.39
C LEU A 163 16.37 -2.06 -8.12
N THR A 164 17.20 -2.69 -8.95
CA THR A 164 18.66 -2.58 -8.83
C THR A 164 19.12 -1.13 -8.91
N LEU A 165 18.63 -0.37 -9.89
CA LEU A 165 18.99 1.04 -10.10
C LEU A 165 18.46 1.94 -8.97
N LEU A 166 17.24 1.67 -8.47
CA LEU A 166 16.69 2.36 -7.30
C LEU A 166 17.59 2.21 -6.08
N ASN A 167 18.01 0.99 -5.77
CA ASN A 167 18.83 0.70 -4.59
C ASN A 167 20.27 1.22 -4.73
N GLN A 168 20.69 1.57 -5.94
CA GLN A 168 21.91 2.34 -6.23
C GLN A 168 21.69 3.86 -6.18
N ASN A 169 20.49 4.34 -5.79
CA ASN A 169 20.08 5.75 -5.82
C ASN A 169 20.14 6.39 -7.24
N ASN A 170 20.12 5.58 -8.28
CA ASN A 170 20.08 6.04 -9.66
C ASN A 170 18.64 6.20 -10.15
N PHE A 171 17.94 7.19 -9.59
CA PHE A 171 16.51 7.41 -9.84
C PHE A 171 16.22 7.75 -11.32
N THR A 172 17.10 8.50 -11.98
CA THR A 172 16.91 8.83 -13.40
C THR A 172 16.96 7.58 -14.28
N ALA A 173 17.94 6.71 -14.08
CA ALA A 173 18.03 5.47 -14.82
C ALA A 173 16.89 4.50 -14.48
N ALA A 174 16.44 4.47 -13.21
CA ALA A 174 15.29 3.71 -12.78
C ALA A 174 14.01 4.19 -13.48
N ALA A 175 13.78 5.51 -13.60
CA ALA A 175 12.64 6.08 -14.32
C ALA A 175 12.60 5.61 -15.80
N ASN A 176 13.73 5.47 -16.45
CA ASN A 176 13.79 5.01 -17.84
C ASN A 176 13.43 3.52 -17.99
N GLN A 177 13.40 2.75 -16.90
CA GLN A 177 12.99 1.35 -16.95
C GLN A 177 11.47 1.18 -17.13
N PHE A 178 10.65 2.16 -16.78
CA PHE A 178 9.20 2.10 -17.06
C PHE A 178 8.92 1.78 -18.53
N ASP A 179 9.64 2.39 -19.45
CA ASP A 179 9.43 2.25 -20.90
C ASP A 179 9.61 0.82 -21.42
N ARG A 180 10.25 -0.06 -20.63
CA ARG A 180 10.48 -1.46 -21.01
C ARG A 180 9.30 -2.36 -20.70
N TRP A 181 8.34 -1.93 -19.85
CA TRP A 181 7.23 -2.74 -19.36
C TRP A 181 5.92 -2.43 -20.10
N VAL A 182 6.01 -2.42 -21.42
CA VAL A 182 4.91 -2.07 -22.34
C VAL A 182 4.49 -3.21 -23.24
N PHE A 183 5.08 -4.40 -23.06
CA PHE A 183 4.85 -5.57 -23.90
C PHE A 183 4.13 -6.67 -23.12
N ASP A 184 3.23 -7.35 -23.81
CA ASP A 184 2.62 -8.61 -23.36
C ASP A 184 2.72 -9.60 -24.52
N ASN A 185 3.25 -10.81 -24.24
CA ASN A 185 3.50 -11.85 -25.24
C ASN A 185 4.20 -11.33 -26.51
N GLY A 186 5.18 -10.44 -26.35
CA GLY A 186 5.95 -9.84 -27.43
C GLY A 186 5.25 -8.74 -28.22
N LYS A 187 3.99 -8.43 -27.91
CA LYS A 187 3.24 -7.33 -28.53
C LYS A 187 3.23 -6.11 -27.61
N ARG A 188 3.46 -4.93 -28.21
CA ARG A 188 3.32 -3.67 -27.48
C ARG A 188 1.85 -3.38 -27.22
N ILE A 189 1.50 -3.16 -25.95
CA ILE A 189 0.12 -2.89 -25.51
C ILE A 189 -0.02 -1.41 -25.19
N THR A 190 -0.92 -0.72 -25.89
CA THR A 190 -1.15 0.72 -25.71
C THR A 190 -1.56 1.08 -24.28
N GLY A 191 -2.42 0.27 -23.64
CA GLY A 191 -2.81 0.47 -22.25
C GLY A 191 -1.63 0.44 -21.28
N LEU A 192 -0.71 -0.53 -21.45
CA LEU A 192 0.52 -0.60 -20.65
C LEU A 192 1.43 0.60 -20.91
N ALA A 193 1.58 1.02 -22.18
CA ALA A 193 2.39 2.18 -22.54
C ALA A 193 1.85 3.47 -21.88
N ASN A 194 0.54 3.68 -21.92
CA ASN A 194 -0.10 4.83 -21.26
C ASN A 194 0.11 4.81 -19.76
N ARG A 195 -0.02 3.64 -19.12
CA ARG A 195 0.23 3.46 -17.69
C ARG A 195 1.67 3.81 -17.34
N ARG A 196 2.64 3.25 -18.04
CA ARG A 196 4.08 3.55 -17.83
C ARG A 196 4.41 5.02 -18.02
N THR A 197 3.79 5.70 -19.00
CA THR A 197 3.97 7.14 -19.21
C THR A 197 3.52 7.95 -17.99
N LYS A 198 2.37 7.64 -17.43
CA LYS A 198 1.86 8.34 -16.23
C LYS A 198 2.68 8.04 -14.97
N GLU A 199 3.04 6.77 -14.76
CA GLU A 199 3.90 6.35 -13.66
C GLU A 199 5.27 7.03 -13.75
N LYS A 200 5.90 7.04 -14.93
CA LYS A 200 7.18 7.73 -15.16
C LYS A 200 7.08 9.22 -14.90
N ALA A 201 6.01 9.88 -15.37
CA ALA A 201 5.79 11.31 -15.15
C ALA A 201 5.64 11.63 -13.65
N LEU A 202 4.86 10.82 -12.90
CA LEU A 202 4.75 10.99 -11.44
C LEU A 202 6.09 10.73 -10.75
N PHE A 203 6.85 9.73 -11.17
CA PHE A 203 8.15 9.39 -10.59
C PHE A 203 9.19 10.51 -10.73
N LEU A 204 9.12 11.29 -11.81
CA LEU A 204 10.05 12.37 -12.12
C LEU A 204 9.60 13.75 -11.59
N SER A 205 8.42 13.85 -10.96
CA SER A 205 7.86 15.12 -10.48
C SER A 205 8.21 15.46 -9.01
#